data_39b7e71696e875431b837edb90b68099
#
_entry.id   39b7e71696e875431b837edb90b68099
#
_cell.length_a   1.000
_cell.length_b   1.000
_cell.length_c   1.000
_cell.angle_alpha   90.00
_cell.angle_beta   90.00
_cell.angle_gamma   90.00
#
_symmetry.space_group_name_H-M   'P 1'
#
loop_
_entity.id
_entity.type
_entity.pdbx_description
1 polymer ?
#
loop_
_entity_poly.entity_id
_entity_poly.type
_entity_poly.pdbx_seq_one_letter_code
_entity_poly.pdbx_strand_id
1 'polypeptide(L)'
;CHTDIDVIINTTPVGMFPNNFASPVDIMKFKGLSGIIDAVYNPLRTQLVSEGKRRGISAEGGLYMLVAQAVLASEIFLNKKYESDVLERVYEKLRGQKENIVLVGMPSSGKSTVGRKIAERMGRSFYDTDEMIEKNHGMKPAKIIISKGEATFRDYESETINQVSLKTG
;
A
#
# COMPACT_ATOMS: atom_id res chain seq x y z
N CYS A 1 -23.19 16.55 -14.47
CA CYS A 1 -22.00 16.30 -13.63
C CYS A 1 -20.97 17.35 -13.99
N HIS A 2 -20.47 18.10 -12.99
CA HIS A 2 -19.37 19.02 -13.18
C HIS A 2 -18.10 18.19 -13.36
N THR A 3 -17.49 18.26 -14.56
CA THR A 3 -16.23 17.58 -14.89
C THR A 3 -15.03 18.55 -14.88
N ASP A 4 -15.30 19.82 -14.63
CA ASP A 4 -14.35 20.91 -14.56
C ASP A 4 -14.07 21.20 -13.08
N ILE A 5 -13.20 20.38 -12.49
CA ILE A 5 -12.76 20.48 -11.10
C ILE A 5 -11.26 20.30 -11.03
N ASP A 6 -10.62 21.06 -10.13
CA ASP A 6 -9.18 21.05 -9.94
C ASP A 6 -8.74 20.05 -8.86
N VAL A 7 -9.54 19.86 -7.83
CA VAL A 7 -9.19 19.01 -6.68
C VAL A 7 -10.35 18.12 -6.27
N ILE A 8 -10.04 16.85 -5.98
CA ILE A 8 -10.95 15.88 -5.35
C ILE A 8 -10.54 15.70 -3.90
N ILE A 9 -11.51 15.80 -2.99
CA ILE A 9 -11.33 15.46 -1.58
C ILE A 9 -12.31 14.34 -1.24
N ASN A 10 -11.77 13.13 -0.97
CA ASN A 10 -12.57 11.99 -0.53
C ASN A 10 -12.67 11.98 0.99
N THR A 11 -13.86 12.19 1.51
CA THR A 11 -14.19 12.07 2.94
C THR A 11 -15.09 10.88 3.23
N THR A 12 -15.29 10.00 2.25
CA THR A 12 -16.08 8.77 2.39
C THR A 12 -15.19 7.60 2.81
N PRO A 13 -15.75 6.50 3.35
CA PRO A 13 -14.98 5.30 3.67
C PRO A 13 -14.66 4.42 2.44
N VAL A 14 -15.01 4.86 1.23
CA VAL A 14 -14.74 4.09 0.00
C VAL A 14 -13.25 3.98 -0.23
N GLY A 15 -12.77 2.76 -0.45
CA GLY A 15 -11.33 2.47 -0.58
C GLY A 15 -10.64 2.11 0.74
N MET A 16 -11.35 2.18 1.88
CA MET A 16 -10.85 1.73 3.18
C MET A 16 -10.90 0.20 3.30
N PHE A 17 -9.94 -0.37 4.04
CA PHE A 17 -9.96 -1.79 4.38
C PHE A 17 -11.31 -2.21 4.97
N PRO A 18 -11.88 -3.40 4.60
CA PRO A 18 -11.31 -4.42 3.70
C PRO A 18 -11.54 -4.20 2.20
N ASN A 19 -12.31 -3.20 1.78
CA ASN A 19 -12.68 -2.95 0.38
C ASN A 19 -11.67 -2.05 -0.35
N ASN A 20 -10.39 -2.43 -0.32
CA ASN A 20 -9.25 -1.63 -0.77
C ASN A 20 -9.28 -1.26 -2.26
N PHE A 21 -10.01 -2.02 -3.08
CA PHE A 21 -10.05 -1.84 -4.54
C PHE A 21 -11.20 -0.95 -5.02
N ALA A 22 -11.96 -0.35 -4.10
CA ALA A 22 -13.01 0.57 -4.46
C ALA A 22 -12.47 2.00 -4.59
N SER A 23 -12.94 2.74 -5.61
CA SER A 23 -12.71 4.18 -5.75
C SER A 23 -14.06 4.90 -5.71
N PRO A 24 -14.16 6.04 -4.97
CA PRO A 24 -15.42 6.78 -4.88
C PRO A 24 -15.83 7.41 -6.21
N VAL A 25 -14.86 7.66 -7.09
CA VAL A 25 -15.06 8.30 -8.39
C VAL A 25 -14.10 7.73 -9.43
N ASP A 26 -14.52 7.79 -10.68
CA ASP A 26 -13.65 7.53 -11.83
C ASP A 26 -12.94 8.83 -12.22
N ILE A 27 -11.65 8.94 -11.88
CA ILE A 27 -10.86 10.15 -12.12
C ILE A 27 -10.59 10.42 -13.60
N MET A 28 -10.85 9.45 -14.50
CA MET A 28 -10.73 9.65 -15.94
C MET A 28 -11.74 10.65 -16.49
N LYS A 29 -12.83 10.88 -15.76
CA LYS A 29 -13.89 11.84 -16.13
C LYS A 29 -13.50 13.31 -15.92
N PHE A 30 -12.37 13.57 -15.21
CA PHE A 30 -11.93 14.92 -14.84
C PHE A 30 -10.64 15.28 -15.57
N LYS A 31 -10.75 16.21 -16.53
CA LYS A 31 -9.61 16.59 -17.39
C LYS A 31 -8.65 17.57 -16.74
N GLY A 32 -9.15 18.47 -15.88
CA GLY A 32 -8.40 19.54 -15.23
C GLY A 32 -7.83 19.17 -13.86
N LEU A 33 -7.97 17.91 -13.42
CA LEU A 33 -7.63 17.51 -12.06
C LEU A 33 -6.13 17.65 -11.77
N SER A 34 -5.79 18.48 -10.78
CA SER A 34 -4.43 18.78 -10.33
C SER A 34 -4.11 18.20 -8.95
N GLY A 35 -5.13 17.91 -8.13
CA GLY A 35 -4.94 17.42 -6.77
C GLY A 35 -5.97 16.39 -6.31
N ILE A 36 -5.54 15.47 -5.45
CA ILE A 36 -6.39 14.48 -4.78
C ILE A 36 -5.99 14.41 -3.31
N ILE A 37 -6.95 14.55 -2.42
CA ILE A 37 -6.80 14.31 -0.98
C ILE A 37 -7.79 13.20 -0.58
N ASP A 38 -7.28 12.17 0.09
CA ASP A 38 -8.11 11.08 0.58
C ASP A 38 -8.02 11.02 2.11
N ALA A 39 -9.15 11.11 2.81
CA ALA A 39 -9.17 10.98 4.26
C ALA A 39 -8.91 9.54 4.74
N VAL A 40 -8.98 8.56 3.85
CA VAL A 40 -8.67 7.18 4.17
C VAL A 40 -7.17 7.02 4.42
N TYR A 41 -6.81 6.43 5.56
CA TYR A 41 -5.42 6.18 5.99
C TYR A 41 -5.04 4.70 6.02
N ASN A 42 -6.00 3.82 5.84
CA ASN A 42 -5.78 2.37 5.77
C ASN A 42 -6.61 1.75 4.63
N PRO A 43 -5.96 1.37 3.52
CA PRO A 43 -4.52 1.29 3.27
C PRO A 43 -3.86 2.68 3.16
N LEU A 44 -2.51 2.73 3.22
CA LEU A 44 -1.74 3.98 3.02
C LEU A 44 -1.97 4.61 1.64
N ARG A 45 -2.24 3.79 0.64
CA ARG A 45 -2.52 4.18 -0.74
C ARG A 45 -3.81 3.52 -1.19
N THR A 46 -4.88 4.28 -1.20
CA THR A 46 -6.14 3.84 -1.79
C THR A 46 -6.02 3.76 -3.31
N GLN A 47 -6.99 3.12 -3.96
CA GLN A 47 -7.05 3.09 -5.42
C GLN A 47 -7.09 4.51 -6.00
N LEU A 48 -7.89 5.40 -5.40
CA LEU A 48 -7.99 6.80 -5.80
C LEU A 48 -6.63 7.51 -5.81
N VAL A 49 -5.87 7.41 -4.70
CA VAL A 49 -4.51 7.98 -4.57
C VAL A 49 -3.54 7.35 -5.56
N SER A 50 -3.60 6.04 -5.74
CA SER A 50 -2.72 5.29 -6.65
C SER A 50 -2.95 5.67 -8.12
N GLU A 51 -4.20 5.82 -8.52
CA GLU A 51 -4.56 6.26 -9.86
C GLU A 51 -4.15 7.72 -10.12
N GLY A 52 -4.34 8.60 -9.13
CA GLY A 52 -3.88 9.98 -9.20
C GLY A 52 -2.36 10.06 -9.45
N LYS A 53 -1.57 9.35 -8.64
CA LYS A 53 -0.10 9.31 -8.77
C LYS A 53 0.34 8.74 -10.13
N ARG A 54 -0.33 7.71 -10.65
CA ARG A 54 -0.04 7.17 -12.01
C ARG A 54 -0.28 8.19 -13.13
N ARG A 55 -1.20 9.12 -12.95
CA ARG A 55 -1.46 10.23 -13.89
C ARG A 55 -0.59 11.46 -13.67
N GLY A 56 0.33 11.43 -12.71
CA GLY A 56 1.15 12.59 -12.35
C GLY A 56 0.41 13.67 -11.57
N ILE A 57 -0.78 13.35 -11.01
CA ILE A 57 -1.57 14.25 -10.17
C ILE A 57 -1.01 14.19 -8.75
N SER A 58 -0.89 15.32 -8.08
CA SER A 58 -0.55 15.37 -6.66
C SER A 58 -1.64 14.70 -5.85
N ALA A 59 -1.32 13.59 -5.18
CA ALA A 59 -2.31 12.77 -4.47
C ALA A 59 -1.77 12.27 -3.13
N GLU A 60 -2.51 12.54 -2.04
CA GLU A 60 -2.12 12.16 -0.68
C GLU A 60 -3.25 11.45 0.07
N GLY A 61 -2.86 10.46 0.92
CA GLY A 61 -3.76 9.74 1.81
C GLY A 61 -3.87 10.36 3.19
N GLY A 62 -4.79 9.84 4.00
CA GLY A 62 -5.20 10.43 5.29
C GLY A 62 -4.20 10.25 6.45
N LEU A 63 -3.09 9.53 6.29
CA LEU A 63 -2.20 9.26 7.43
C LEU A 63 -1.60 10.52 8.02
N TYR A 64 -1.16 11.48 7.20
CA TYR A 64 -0.60 12.74 7.68
C TYR A 64 -1.62 13.53 8.52
N MET A 65 -2.85 13.62 8.01
CA MET A 65 -3.96 14.27 8.72
C MET A 65 -4.24 13.59 10.06
N LEU A 66 -4.25 12.25 10.09
CA LEU A 66 -4.46 11.46 11.32
C LEU A 66 -3.38 11.76 12.36
N VAL A 67 -2.11 11.82 11.96
CA VAL A 67 -0.99 12.11 12.86
C VAL A 67 -1.05 13.57 13.33
N ALA A 68 -1.31 14.51 12.44
CA ALA A 68 -1.37 15.93 12.76
C ALA A 68 -2.44 16.23 13.80
N GLN A 69 -3.65 15.69 13.64
CA GLN A 69 -4.72 15.85 14.62
C GLN A 69 -4.34 15.25 15.98
N ALA A 70 -3.68 14.07 15.99
CA ALA A 70 -3.29 13.42 17.25
C ALA A 70 -2.22 14.21 18.00
N VAL A 71 -1.24 14.78 17.30
CA VAL A 71 -0.21 15.65 17.89
C VAL A 71 -0.86 16.89 18.48
N LEU A 72 -1.71 17.58 17.71
CA LEU A 72 -2.40 18.79 18.18
C LEU A 72 -3.33 18.51 19.37
N ALA A 73 -4.09 17.43 19.33
CA ALA A 73 -4.94 17.02 20.44
C ALA A 73 -4.11 16.75 21.71
N SER A 74 -2.98 16.04 21.56
CA SER A 74 -2.07 15.76 22.67
C SER A 74 -1.48 17.04 23.29
N GLU A 75 -1.14 18.04 22.46
CA GLU A 75 -0.68 19.35 22.96
C GLU A 75 -1.75 20.02 23.83
N ILE A 76 -3.00 19.97 23.38
CA ILE A 76 -4.12 20.56 24.12
C ILE A 76 -4.35 19.82 25.43
N PHE A 77 -4.46 18.48 25.41
CA PHE A 77 -4.74 17.69 26.61
C PHE A 77 -3.63 17.76 27.66
N LEU A 78 -2.38 17.83 27.21
CA LEU A 78 -1.23 17.87 28.12
C LEU A 78 -0.77 19.30 28.45
N ASN A 79 -1.42 20.30 27.88
CA ASN A 79 -1.03 21.71 27.98
C ASN A 79 0.48 21.91 27.69
N LYS A 80 0.97 21.26 26.63
CA LYS A 80 2.37 21.21 26.25
C LYS A 80 2.52 21.45 24.76
N LYS A 81 3.57 22.17 24.36
CA LYS A 81 3.97 22.27 22.95
C LYS A 81 5.08 21.28 22.65
N TYR A 82 4.95 20.61 21.53
CA TYR A 82 6.00 19.73 21.01
C TYR A 82 6.96 20.51 20.08
N GLU A 83 8.14 19.95 19.86
CA GLU A 83 9.05 20.45 18.86
C GLU A 83 8.45 20.31 17.45
N SER A 84 8.82 21.20 16.55
CA SER A 84 8.23 21.30 15.21
C SER A 84 8.41 20.03 14.35
N ASP A 85 9.40 19.19 14.68
CA ASP A 85 9.71 17.95 13.96
C ASP A 85 8.96 16.70 14.49
N VAL A 86 8.28 16.82 15.63
CA VAL A 86 7.58 15.68 16.26
C VAL A 86 6.53 15.08 15.33
N LEU A 87 5.75 15.92 14.65
CA LEU A 87 4.75 15.47 13.69
C LEU A 87 5.39 14.62 12.59
N GLU A 88 6.44 15.15 11.97
CA GLU A 88 7.13 14.47 10.86
C GLU A 88 7.77 13.15 11.32
N ARG A 89 8.43 13.14 12.47
CA ARG A 89 9.02 11.91 13.03
C ARG A 89 7.98 10.83 13.30
N VAL A 90 6.83 11.19 13.86
CA VAL A 90 5.73 10.25 14.13
C VAL A 90 5.14 9.76 12.82
N TYR A 91 4.91 10.66 11.86
CA TYR A 91 4.39 10.32 10.54
C TYR A 91 5.30 9.32 9.82
N GLU A 92 6.60 9.62 9.70
CA GLU A 92 7.55 8.75 9.00
C GLU A 92 7.70 7.39 9.71
N LYS A 93 7.68 7.36 11.03
CA LYS A 93 7.70 6.11 11.80
C LYS A 93 6.48 5.23 11.50
N LEU A 94 5.28 5.80 11.54
CA LEU A 94 4.03 5.06 11.27
C LEU A 94 3.94 4.65 9.81
N ARG A 95 4.33 5.52 8.89
CA ARG A 95 4.41 5.23 7.47
C ARG A 95 5.34 4.06 7.21
N GLY A 96 6.57 4.12 7.75
CA GLY A 96 7.56 3.05 7.61
C GLY A 96 7.10 1.71 8.19
N GLN A 97 6.27 1.70 9.23
CA GLN A 97 5.69 0.46 9.78
C GLN A 97 4.62 -0.16 8.87
N LYS A 98 3.95 0.64 8.07
CA LYS A 98 2.84 0.20 7.20
C LYS A 98 3.28 -0.07 5.75
N GLU A 99 4.43 0.44 5.31
CA GLU A 99 4.94 0.18 3.96
C GLU A 99 5.50 -1.24 3.85
N ASN A 100 5.04 -1.98 2.83
CA ASN A 100 5.60 -3.29 2.51
C ASN A 100 6.89 -3.14 1.71
N ILE A 101 7.87 -4.00 2.00
CA ILE A 101 9.12 -4.11 1.24
C ILE A 101 8.97 -5.27 0.26
N VAL A 102 9.06 -4.97 -1.04
CA VAL A 102 8.98 -5.97 -2.10
C VAL A 102 10.37 -6.14 -2.72
N LEU A 103 10.89 -7.39 -2.69
CA LEU A 103 12.16 -7.74 -3.30
C LEU A 103 11.91 -8.36 -4.68
N VAL A 104 12.40 -7.70 -5.71
CA VAL A 104 12.31 -8.16 -7.11
C VAL A 104 13.71 -8.47 -7.64
N GLY A 105 13.83 -9.47 -8.48
CA GLY A 105 15.11 -9.83 -9.11
C GLY A 105 15.10 -11.24 -9.68
N MET A 106 16.17 -11.60 -10.37
CA MET A 106 16.31 -12.90 -11.07
C MET A 106 16.24 -14.09 -10.10
N PRO A 107 15.84 -15.27 -10.55
CA PRO A 107 15.96 -16.51 -9.77
C PRO A 107 17.38 -16.68 -9.22
N SER A 108 17.49 -17.23 -8.02
CA SER A 108 18.78 -17.48 -7.33
C SER A 108 19.64 -16.25 -6.99
N SER A 109 19.10 -15.02 -7.10
CA SER A 109 19.83 -13.79 -6.75
C SER A 109 19.92 -13.51 -5.23
N GLY A 110 19.47 -14.44 -4.39
CA GLY A 110 19.54 -14.29 -2.92
C GLY A 110 18.40 -13.52 -2.29
N LYS A 111 17.32 -13.18 -3.02
CA LYS A 111 16.15 -12.43 -2.52
C LYS A 111 15.60 -13.00 -1.20
N SER A 112 15.32 -14.31 -1.17
CA SER A 112 14.73 -14.95 0.01
C SER A 112 15.66 -14.88 1.23
N THR A 113 16.98 -15.02 1.01
CA THR A 113 17.97 -14.89 2.09
C THR A 113 18.03 -13.47 2.65
N VAL A 114 18.08 -12.48 1.77
CA VAL A 114 18.10 -11.06 2.17
C VAL A 114 16.75 -10.68 2.80
N GLY A 115 15.63 -11.10 2.19
CA GLY A 115 14.30 -10.80 2.66
C GLY A 115 14.03 -11.32 4.08
N ARG A 116 14.41 -12.57 4.38
CA ARG A 116 14.30 -13.14 5.73
C ARG A 116 15.11 -12.34 6.77
N LYS A 117 16.34 -11.95 6.43
CA LYS A 117 17.18 -11.14 7.33
C LYS A 117 16.60 -9.74 7.56
N ILE A 118 16.05 -9.11 6.54
CA ILE A 118 15.38 -7.80 6.68
C ILE A 118 14.17 -7.94 7.58
N ALA A 119 13.30 -8.93 7.30
CA ALA A 119 12.09 -9.18 8.08
C ALA A 119 12.40 -9.44 9.56
N GLU A 120 13.41 -10.28 9.85
CA GLU A 120 13.87 -10.55 11.22
C GLU A 120 14.33 -9.26 11.92
N ARG A 121 15.18 -8.44 11.27
CA ARG A 121 15.69 -7.19 11.86
C ARG A 121 14.59 -6.14 12.08
N MET A 122 13.56 -6.15 11.26
CA MET A 122 12.43 -5.22 11.35
C MET A 122 11.27 -5.74 12.19
N GLY A 123 11.35 -6.98 12.70
CA GLY A 123 10.25 -7.63 13.42
C GLY A 123 9.01 -7.82 12.55
N ARG A 124 9.19 -8.10 11.24
CA ARG A 124 8.10 -8.22 10.27
C ARG A 124 7.96 -9.64 9.75
N SER A 125 6.78 -9.94 9.21
CA SER A 125 6.53 -11.20 8.51
C SER A 125 7.22 -11.20 7.15
N PHE A 126 7.80 -12.34 6.78
CA PHE A 126 8.36 -12.60 5.45
C PHE A 126 7.45 -13.53 4.67
N TYR A 127 7.16 -13.17 3.43
CA TYR A 127 6.39 -13.99 2.50
C TYR A 127 7.20 -14.21 1.22
N ASP A 128 7.41 -15.48 0.89
CA ASP A 128 8.00 -15.89 -0.38
C ASP A 128 6.88 -16.40 -1.29
N THR A 129 6.67 -15.74 -2.41
CA THR A 129 5.57 -16.08 -3.34
C THR A 129 5.74 -17.47 -3.93
N ASP A 130 6.97 -17.90 -4.23
CA ASP A 130 7.25 -19.23 -4.77
C ASP A 130 6.93 -20.35 -3.75
N GLU A 131 7.30 -20.14 -2.47
CA GLU A 131 6.97 -21.06 -1.38
C GLU A 131 5.45 -21.12 -1.15
N MET A 132 4.77 -19.99 -1.25
CA MET A 132 3.31 -19.94 -1.10
C MET A 132 2.60 -20.68 -2.24
N ILE A 133 3.04 -20.49 -3.48
CA ILE A 133 2.52 -21.19 -4.66
C ILE A 133 2.74 -22.70 -4.49
N GLU A 134 3.94 -23.12 -4.10
CA GLU A 134 4.23 -24.54 -3.85
C GLU A 134 3.31 -25.13 -2.77
N LYS A 135 3.07 -24.40 -1.68
CA LYS A 135 2.19 -24.82 -0.59
C LYS A 135 0.72 -24.91 -1.03
N ASN A 136 0.24 -23.95 -1.83
CA ASN A 136 -1.17 -23.89 -2.23
C ASN A 136 -1.50 -24.91 -3.33
N HIS A 137 -0.54 -25.21 -4.23
CA HIS A 137 -0.79 -26.05 -5.40
C HIS A 137 -0.05 -27.40 -5.36
N GLY A 138 0.77 -27.66 -4.33
CA GLY A 138 1.49 -28.92 -4.16
C GLY A 138 2.61 -29.16 -5.18
N MET A 139 2.99 -28.13 -5.95
CA MET A 139 3.99 -28.23 -7.04
C MET A 139 4.89 -27.00 -7.05
N LYS A 140 6.19 -27.21 -7.27
CA LYS A 140 7.16 -26.14 -7.46
C LYS A 140 6.88 -25.32 -8.71
N PRO A 141 7.18 -24.00 -8.74
CA PRO A 141 7.01 -23.12 -9.88
C PRO A 141 7.49 -23.72 -11.22
N ALA A 142 8.72 -24.23 -11.25
CA ALA A 142 9.28 -24.84 -12.46
C ALA A 142 8.43 -26.03 -12.96
N LYS A 143 7.89 -26.85 -12.07
CA LYS A 143 7.05 -28.00 -12.44
C LYS A 143 5.68 -27.54 -12.97
N ILE A 144 5.13 -26.46 -12.40
CA ILE A 144 3.88 -25.86 -12.89
C ILE A 144 4.05 -25.36 -14.32
N ILE A 145 5.13 -24.61 -14.60
CA ILE A 145 5.42 -24.09 -15.93
C ILE A 145 5.54 -25.23 -16.96
N ILE A 146 6.25 -26.30 -16.62
CA ILE A 146 6.43 -27.45 -17.52
C ILE A 146 5.13 -28.21 -17.76
N SER A 147 4.32 -28.42 -16.73
CA SER A 147 3.14 -29.31 -16.80
C SER A 147 1.85 -28.57 -17.18
N LYS A 148 1.70 -27.30 -16.82
CA LYS A 148 0.47 -26.52 -17.01
C LYS A 148 0.65 -25.26 -17.87
N GLY A 149 1.90 -24.91 -18.20
CA GLY A 149 2.23 -23.74 -18.99
C GLY A 149 2.49 -22.48 -18.15
N GLU A 150 3.16 -21.52 -18.78
CA GLU A 150 3.55 -20.26 -18.14
C GLU A 150 2.33 -19.39 -17.76
N ALA A 151 1.29 -19.38 -18.59
CA ALA A 151 0.07 -18.60 -18.31
C ALA A 151 -0.56 -19.00 -16.97
N THR A 152 -0.72 -20.31 -16.73
CA THR A 152 -1.26 -20.82 -15.46
C THR A 152 -0.38 -20.44 -14.26
N PHE A 153 0.95 -20.44 -14.45
CA PHE A 153 1.85 -19.99 -13.39
C PHE A 153 1.66 -18.50 -13.08
N ARG A 154 1.49 -17.64 -14.10
CA ARG A 154 1.21 -16.20 -13.91
C ARG A 154 -0.11 -15.94 -13.21
N ASP A 155 -1.12 -16.75 -13.46
CA ASP A 155 -2.40 -16.67 -12.74
C ASP A 155 -2.20 -16.97 -11.25
N TYR A 156 -1.44 -18.02 -10.91
CA TYR A 156 -1.12 -18.36 -9.52
C TYR A 156 -0.24 -17.31 -8.83
N GLU A 157 0.71 -16.70 -9.53
CA GLU A 157 1.49 -15.57 -9.02
C GLU A 157 0.56 -14.39 -8.68
N SER A 158 -0.34 -14.03 -9.59
CA SER A 158 -1.27 -12.92 -9.41
C SER A 158 -2.21 -13.16 -8.23
N GLU A 159 -2.73 -14.38 -8.09
CA GLU A 159 -3.57 -14.77 -6.94
C GLU A 159 -2.78 -14.67 -5.63
N THR A 160 -1.54 -15.19 -5.61
CA THR A 160 -0.68 -15.17 -4.43
C THR A 160 -0.31 -13.74 -4.03
N ILE A 161 0.02 -12.88 -5.00
CA ILE A 161 0.32 -11.46 -4.76
C ILE A 161 -0.92 -10.76 -4.17
N ASN A 162 -2.12 -11.03 -4.71
CA ASN A 162 -3.35 -10.48 -4.15
C ASN A 162 -3.58 -10.93 -2.70
N GLN A 163 -3.35 -12.20 -2.37
CA GLN A 163 -3.45 -12.69 -0.99
C GLN A 163 -2.46 -12.00 -0.05
N VAL A 164 -1.21 -11.78 -0.50
CA VAL A 164 -0.18 -11.11 0.32
C VAL A 164 -0.47 -9.62 0.44
N SER A 165 -0.99 -8.97 -0.58
CA SER A 165 -1.29 -7.53 -0.56
C SER A 165 -2.34 -7.15 0.50
N LEU A 166 -3.17 -8.09 0.92
CA LEU A 166 -4.16 -7.91 1.98
C LEU A 166 -3.57 -8.05 3.39
N LYS A 167 -2.33 -8.54 3.50
CA LYS A 167 -1.66 -8.68 4.79
C LYS A 167 -0.92 -7.38 5.10
N THR A 168 -1.22 -6.79 6.24
CA THR A 168 -0.44 -5.68 6.79
C THR A 168 0.72 -6.25 7.59
N GLY A 169 1.93 -5.74 7.35
CA GLY A 169 3.16 -6.18 8.02
C GLY A 169 3.26 -5.82 9.48
#